data_60eda2539eea9bdaa77800a97a105b75
#
_entry.id   60eda2539eea9bdaa77800a97a105b75
#
_cell.length_a   1.000
_cell.length_b   1.000
_cell.length_c   1.000
_cell.angle_alpha   90.00
_cell.angle_beta   90.00
_cell.angle_gamma   90.00
#
_symmetry.space_group_name_H-M   'P 1'
#
loop_
_entity.id
_entity.type
_entity.pdbx_description
1 polymer ?
#
loop_
_entity_poly.entity_id
_entity_poly.type
_entity_poly.pdbx_seq_one_letter_code
_entity_poly.pdbx_strand_id
1 'polypeptide(L)'
;FRHPDGHIVVVELKTGNCNDGKMSRTRKELCFYRKILMLKGFDEPTHFLTIYPDADNLDFLMKMQNKKNVDVWMGLTQGMAVYEKVGTRSINAMEKSLSKSVNGMMTEEFPMKWNEYFCSQWCSFHLGCNEELIGGESSAL
;
A
#
# COMPACT_ATOMS: atom_id res chain seq x y z
N PHE A 1 3.88 -15.64 -9.37
CA PHE A 1 3.82 -16.90 -10.11
C PHE A 1 3.22 -16.69 -11.50
N ARG A 2 3.37 -17.68 -12.39
CA ARG A 2 2.73 -17.67 -13.70
C ARG A 2 1.41 -18.44 -13.62
N HIS A 3 0.32 -17.78 -13.96
CA HIS A 3 -1.01 -18.41 -14.07
C HIS A 3 -1.05 -19.36 -15.28
N PRO A 4 -1.88 -20.42 -15.27
CA PRO A 4 -2.03 -21.32 -16.43
C PRO A 4 -2.33 -20.64 -17.77
N ASP A 5 -3.07 -19.52 -17.74
CA ASP A 5 -3.34 -18.69 -18.93
C ASP A 5 -2.15 -17.85 -19.40
N GLY A 6 -0.98 -18.00 -18.78
CA GLY A 6 0.28 -17.38 -19.15
C GLY A 6 0.59 -16.02 -18.51
N HIS A 7 -0.37 -15.35 -17.86
CA HIS A 7 -0.10 -14.07 -17.24
C HIS A 7 0.65 -14.20 -15.90
N ILE A 8 1.38 -13.16 -15.52
CA ILE A 8 2.16 -13.10 -14.28
C ILE A 8 1.33 -12.46 -13.18
N VAL A 9 1.35 -13.08 -12.01
CA VAL A 9 0.66 -12.66 -10.79
C VAL A 9 1.68 -12.37 -9.70
N VAL A 10 1.61 -11.17 -9.09
CA VAL A 10 2.33 -10.88 -7.85
C VAL A 10 1.44 -11.28 -6.68
N VAL A 11 1.99 -12.07 -5.77
CA VAL A 11 1.28 -12.57 -4.58
C VAL A 11 1.83 -11.86 -3.34
N GLU A 12 0.93 -11.41 -2.49
CA GLU A 12 1.27 -10.74 -1.23
C GLU A 12 0.43 -11.32 -0.08
N LEU A 13 1.07 -11.51 1.06
CA LEU A 13 0.42 -11.97 2.30
C LEU A 13 0.33 -10.81 3.28
N LYS A 14 -0.86 -10.55 3.82
CA LYS A 14 -1.12 -9.48 4.78
C LYS A 14 -1.86 -10.02 6.00
N THR A 15 -1.45 -9.63 7.19
CA THR A 15 -2.10 -10.02 8.44
C THR A 15 -3.28 -9.10 8.79
N GLY A 16 -4.22 -9.64 9.55
CA GLY A 16 -5.40 -8.93 10.06
C GLY A 16 -6.41 -8.54 9.00
N ASN A 17 -7.43 -7.79 9.41
CA ASN A 17 -8.54 -7.40 8.56
C ASN A 17 -8.15 -6.43 7.44
N CYS A 18 -8.87 -6.51 6.34
CA CYS A 18 -8.74 -5.65 5.19
C CYS A 18 -9.72 -4.47 5.26
N ASN A 19 -9.32 -3.32 4.72
CA ASN A 19 -10.17 -2.16 4.48
C ASN A 19 -9.69 -1.37 3.26
N ASP A 20 -10.48 -0.39 2.81
CA ASP A 20 -10.15 0.42 1.63
C ASP A 20 -8.76 1.10 1.72
N GLY A 21 -8.38 1.58 2.91
CA GLY A 21 -7.07 2.20 3.14
C GLY A 21 -5.92 1.22 3.04
N LYS A 22 -6.05 0.03 3.64
CA LYS A 22 -5.06 -1.06 3.51
C LYS A 22 -4.95 -1.51 2.06
N MET A 23 -6.08 -1.77 1.37
CA MET A 23 -6.07 -2.16 -0.03
C MET A 23 -5.40 -1.14 -0.93
N SER A 24 -5.66 0.15 -0.72
CA SER A 24 -5.02 1.21 -1.50
C SER A 24 -3.50 1.24 -1.31
N ARG A 25 -3.02 1.04 -0.08
CA ARG A 25 -1.58 0.94 0.22
C ARG A 25 -0.96 -0.30 -0.39
N THR A 26 -1.59 -1.45 -0.21
CA THR A 26 -1.13 -2.73 -0.76
C THR A 26 -1.04 -2.67 -2.29
N ARG A 27 -2.01 -2.09 -2.98
CA ARG A 27 -1.95 -1.91 -4.44
C ARG A 27 -0.77 -1.06 -4.88
N LYS A 28 -0.44 0.01 -4.17
CA LYS A 28 0.75 0.82 -4.47
C LYS A 28 2.04 0.03 -4.27
N GLU A 29 2.13 -0.72 -3.19
CA GLU A 29 3.27 -1.59 -2.88
C GLU A 29 3.44 -2.68 -3.95
N LEU A 30 2.38 -3.36 -4.34
CA LEU A 30 2.39 -4.36 -5.41
C LEU A 30 2.76 -3.76 -6.79
N CYS A 31 2.32 -2.53 -7.09
CA CYS A 31 2.76 -1.81 -8.27
C CYS A 31 4.26 -1.50 -8.23
N PHE A 32 4.82 -1.23 -7.06
CA PHE A 32 6.26 -1.04 -6.88
C PHE A 32 7.03 -2.35 -7.11
N TYR A 33 6.56 -3.46 -6.55
CA TYR A 33 7.15 -4.79 -6.81
C TYR A 33 7.08 -5.16 -8.31
N ARG A 34 5.92 -4.91 -8.94
CA ARG A 34 5.79 -5.06 -10.40
C ARG A 34 6.87 -4.28 -11.15
N LYS A 35 7.10 -3.01 -10.79
CA LYS A 35 8.14 -2.18 -11.43
C LYS A 35 9.54 -2.76 -11.23
N ILE A 36 9.87 -3.23 -10.02
CA ILE A 36 11.16 -3.88 -9.72
C ILE A 36 11.34 -5.14 -10.57
N LEU A 37 10.32 -6.00 -10.66
CA LEU A 37 10.37 -7.23 -11.45
C LEU A 37 10.64 -6.93 -12.92
N MET A 38 9.93 -5.95 -13.50
CA MET A 38 10.15 -5.51 -14.88
C MET A 38 11.58 -4.97 -15.11
N LEU A 39 12.11 -4.19 -14.18
CA LEU A 39 13.48 -3.69 -14.23
C LEU A 39 14.53 -4.80 -14.11
N LYS A 40 14.18 -5.93 -13.50
CA LYS A 40 15.02 -7.15 -13.45
C LYS A 40 14.86 -8.05 -14.65
N GLY A 41 14.08 -7.66 -15.67
CA GLY A 41 13.89 -8.41 -16.90
C GLY A 41 12.82 -9.51 -16.85
N PHE A 42 11.99 -9.53 -15.81
CA PHE A 42 10.83 -10.42 -15.77
C PHE A 42 9.71 -9.89 -16.65
N ASP A 43 8.88 -10.81 -17.14
CA ASP A 43 7.65 -10.45 -17.85
C ASP A 43 6.75 -9.56 -16.96
N GLU A 44 5.99 -8.68 -17.59
CA GLU A 44 5.13 -7.73 -16.91
C GLU A 44 4.04 -8.42 -16.09
N PRO A 45 4.01 -8.27 -14.74
CA PRO A 45 2.89 -8.72 -13.94
C PRO A 45 1.62 -7.93 -14.25
N THR A 46 0.55 -8.64 -14.58
CA THR A 46 -0.74 -8.05 -14.97
C THR A 46 -1.82 -8.21 -13.92
N HIS A 47 -1.59 -9.05 -12.92
CA HIS A 47 -2.52 -9.33 -11.83
C HIS A 47 -1.85 -9.32 -10.47
N PHE A 48 -2.65 -9.05 -9.44
CA PHE A 48 -2.27 -9.14 -8.04
C PHE A 48 -3.16 -10.15 -7.33
N LEU A 49 -2.57 -10.91 -6.42
CA LEU A 49 -3.27 -11.76 -5.47
C LEU A 49 -2.86 -11.34 -4.06
N THR A 50 -3.76 -10.77 -3.30
CA THR A 50 -3.53 -10.43 -1.89
C THR A 50 -4.28 -11.38 -1.00
N ILE A 51 -3.59 -12.04 -0.08
CA ILE A 51 -4.15 -13.03 0.83
C ILE A 51 -4.13 -12.46 2.24
N TYR A 52 -5.26 -12.51 2.92
CA TYR A 52 -5.47 -12.12 4.32
C TYR A 52 -5.96 -13.34 5.11
N PRO A 53 -5.07 -14.15 5.69
CA PRO A 53 -5.44 -15.41 6.33
C PRO A 53 -6.39 -15.25 7.52
N ASP A 54 -6.26 -14.12 8.23
CA ASP A 54 -6.98 -13.86 9.49
C ASP A 54 -8.18 -12.93 9.31
N ALA A 55 -8.52 -12.55 8.07
CA ALA A 55 -9.62 -11.60 7.84
C ALA A 55 -10.98 -12.25 8.11
N ASP A 56 -11.83 -11.54 8.84
CA ASP A 56 -13.21 -11.94 9.19
C ASP A 56 -14.27 -10.87 8.86
N ASN A 57 -13.87 -9.78 8.22
CA ASN A 57 -14.73 -8.63 7.95
C ASN A 57 -15.59 -8.80 6.68
N LEU A 58 -16.71 -9.50 6.82
CA LEU A 58 -17.66 -9.84 5.76
C LEU A 58 -18.18 -8.62 4.98
N ASP A 59 -18.48 -7.52 5.67
CA ASP A 59 -19.00 -6.31 5.03
C ASP A 59 -18.05 -5.75 3.97
N PHE A 60 -16.76 -5.80 4.25
CA PHE A 60 -15.74 -5.39 3.29
C PHE A 60 -15.69 -6.34 2.07
N LEU A 61 -15.82 -7.63 2.32
CA LEU A 61 -15.86 -8.66 1.27
C LEU A 61 -17.02 -8.46 0.31
N MET A 62 -18.22 -8.27 0.81
CA MET A 62 -19.41 -8.01 0.01
C MET A 62 -19.25 -6.76 -0.87
N LYS A 63 -18.63 -5.72 -0.31
CA LYS A 63 -18.31 -4.50 -1.05
C LYS A 63 -17.30 -4.75 -2.18
N MET A 64 -16.31 -5.61 -1.93
CA MET A 64 -15.26 -5.92 -2.91
C MET A 64 -15.77 -6.81 -4.05
N GLN A 65 -16.64 -7.78 -3.79
CA GLN A 65 -17.23 -8.65 -4.80
C GLN A 65 -17.98 -7.90 -5.91
N ASN A 66 -18.51 -6.72 -5.60
CA ASN A 66 -19.22 -5.88 -6.56
C ASN A 66 -18.31 -5.02 -7.46
N LYS A 67 -16.98 -5.09 -7.25
CA LYS A 67 -16.01 -4.30 -8.05
C LYS A 67 -15.65 -5.05 -9.34
N LYS A 68 -15.65 -4.33 -10.45
CA LYS A 68 -15.23 -4.85 -11.75
C LYS A 68 -13.75 -5.28 -11.71
N ASN A 69 -13.45 -6.43 -12.32
CA ASN A 69 -12.10 -7.02 -12.41
C ASN A 69 -11.47 -7.37 -11.04
N VAL A 70 -12.28 -7.67 -10.05
CA VAL A 70 -11.88 -8.13 -8.74
C VAL A 70 -12.64 -9.39 -8.40
N ASP A 71 -11.91 -10.46 -8.13
CA ASP A 71 -12.46 -11.72 -7.62
C ASP A 71 -12.08 -11.85 -6.15
N VAL A 72 -13.01 -12.26 -5.33
CA VAL A 72 -12.82 -12.44 -3.90
C VAL A 72 -13.17 -13.86 -3.50
N TRP A 73 -12.26 -14.54 -2.84
CA TRP A 73 -12.50 -15.86 -2.28
C TRP A 73 -12.43 -15.80 -0.75
N MET A 74 -13.31 -16.54 -0.11
CA MET A 74 -13.35 -16.66 1.34
C MET A 74 -12.83 -18.02 1.77
N GLY A 75 -12.10 -18.06 2.90
CA GLY A 75 -11.78 -19.30 3.59
C GLY A 75 -13.02 -19.91 4.23
N LEU A 76 -12.96 -21.22 4.57
CA LEU A 76 -14.08 -21.93 5.16
C LEU A 76 -14.48 -21.42 6.54
N THR A 77 -13.52 -20.95 7.32
CA THR A 77 -13.73 -20.43 8.68
C THR A 77 -13.36 -18.97 8.84
N GLN A 78 -12.26 -18.58 8.23
CA GLN A 78 -11.76 -17.21 8.20
C GLN A 78 -10.80 -17.05 7.02
N GLY A 79 -10.42 -15.82 6.77
CA GLY A 79 -9.47 -15.48 5.72
C GLY A 79 -10.15 -15.11 4.40
N MET A 80 -9.45 -14.31 3.62
CA MET A 80 -9.88 -13.90 2.30
C MET A 80 -8.69 -13.80 1.35
N ALA A 81 -8.96 -14.01 0.08
CA ALA A 81 -8.03 -13.69 -0.99
C ALA A 81 -8.70 -12.75 -2.00
N VAL A 82 -7.98 -11.73 -2.41
CA VAL A 82 -8.44 -10.76 -3.40
C VAL A 82 -7.55 -10.87 -4.63
N TYR A 83 -8.12 -11.29 -5.73
CA TYR A 83 -7.46 -11.38 -7.02
C TYR A 83 -7.97 -10.25 -7.91
N GLU A 84 -7.07 -9.47 -8.46
CA GLU A 84 -7.45 -8.31 -9.25
C GLU A 84 -6.47 -8.01 -10.39
N LYS A 85 -7.00 -7.49 -11.49
CA LYS A 85 -6.17 -6.95 -12.57
C LYS A 85 -5.49 -5.66 -12.14
N VAL A 86 -4.23 -5.49 -12.51
CA VAL A 86 -3.48 -4.26 -12.23
C VAL A 86 -4.16 -3.06 -12.89
N GLY A 87 -4.55 -2.08 -12.07
CA GLY A 87 -5.24 -0.88 -12.54
C GLY A 87 -4.28 0.28 -12.80
N THR A 88 -4.47 1.00 -13.89
CA THR A 88 -3.69 2.20 -14.26
C THR A 88 -3.65 3.24 -13.14
N ARG A 89 -4.77 3.41 -12.41
CA ARG A 89 -4.84 4.34 -11.27
C ARG A 89 -3.82 4.00 -10.18
N SER A 90 -3.64 2.70 -9.89
CA SER A 90 -2.68 2.25 -8.87
C SER A 90 -1.23 2.43 -9.34
N ILE A 91 -0.96 2.20 -10.61
CA ILE A 91 0.35 2.45 -11.23
C ILE A 91 0.70 3.94 -11.13
N ASN A 92 -0.18 4.82 -11.59
CA ASN A 92 0.04 6.28 -11.55
C ASN A 92 0.23 6.78 -10.10
N ALA A 93 -0.54 6.25 -9.15
CA ALA A 93 -0.40 6.60 -7.74
C ALA A 93 0.95 6.16 -7.15
N MET A 94 1.44 5.00 -7.54
CA MET A 94 2.78 4.51 -7.16
C MET A 94 3.87 5.38 -7.78
N GLU A 95 3.81 5.65 -9.09
CA GLU A 95 4.78 6.47 -9.80
C GLU A 95 4.87 7.90 -9.25
N LYS A 96 3.72 8.52 -8.97
CA LYS A 96 3.67 9.82 -8.31
C LYS A 96 4.32 9.80 -6.92
N SER A 97 4.07 8.73 -6.14
CA SER A 97 4.67 8.58 -4.82
C SER A 97 6.19 8.39 -4.91
N LEU A 98 6.64 7.57 -5.86
CA LEU A 98 8.06 7.32 -6.08
C LEU A 98 8.79 8.60 -6.54
N SER A 99 8.25 9.31 -7.54
CA SER A 99 8.81 10.58 -8.02
C SER A 99 8.93 11.61 -6.89
N LYS A 100 7.90 11.70 -6.03
CA LYS A 100 7.96 12.61 -4.87
C LYS A 100 9.08 12.23 -3.91
N SER A 101 9.26 10.93 -3.63
CA SER A 101 10.34 10.46 -2.75
C SER A 101 11.72 10.70 -3.36
N VAL A 102 11.89 10.42 -4.65
CA VAL A 102 13.15 10.67 -5.36
C VAL A 102 13.48 12.17 -5.39
N ASN A 103 12.50 13.01 -5.71
CA ASN A 103 12.72 14.47 -5.69
C ASN A 103 13.11 14.95 -4.28
N GLY A 104 12.42 14.49 -3.23
CA GLY A 104 12.81 14.83 -1.85
C GLY A 104 14.24 14.44 -1.52
N MET A 105 14.69 13.26 -1.98
CA MET A 105 16.10 12.84 -1.80
C MET A 105 17.07 13.72 -2.59
N MET A 106 16.70 14.14 -3.80
CA MET A 106 17.54 14.99 -4.67
C MET A 106 17.65 16.43 -4.18
N THR A 107 16.58 16.95 -3.56
CA THR A 107 16.54 18.34 -3.05
C THR A 107 16.84 18.41 -1.54
N GLU A 108 17.05 17.28 -0.90
CA GLU A 108 17.18 17.16 0.57
C GLU A 108 15.99 17.75 1.34
N GLU A 109 14.84 17.89 0.66
CA GLU A 109 13.59 18.39 1.24
C GLU A 109 12.71 17.23 1.70
N PHE A 110 12.73 16.95 3.00
CA PHE A 110 11.87 15.95 3.63
C PHE A 110 10.84 16.64 4.51
N PRO A 111 9.62 16.92 3.99
CA PRO A 111 8.59 17.53 4.82
C PRO A 111 8.26 16.60 6.00
N MET A 112 8.46 17.09 7.20
CA MET A 112 8.07 16.37 8.41
C MET A 112 6.57 16.16 8.42
N LYS A 113 6.14 14.95 8.82
CA LYS A 113 4.75 14.60 9.00
C LYS A 113 4.57 14.07 10.42
N TRP A 114 3.94 14.86 11.25
CA TRP A 114 3.53 14.38 12.55
C TRP A 114 2.40 13.36 12.44
N ASN A 115 2.56 12.25 13.14
CA ASN A 115 1.52 11.27 13.37
C ASN A 115 1.49 10.97 14.85
N GLU A 116 0.46 11.43 15.57
CA GLU A 116 0.36 11.34 17.02
C GLU A 116 0.67 9.94 17.55
N TYR A 117 0.06 8.92 16.98
CA TYR A 117 0.25 7.54 17.44
C TYR A 117 1.70 7.04 17.25
N PHE A 118 2.28 7.23 16.06
CA PHE A 118 3.63 6.71 15.78
C PHE A 118 4.71 7.61 16.34
N CYS A 119 4.55 8.92 16.23
CA CYS A 119 5.59 9.84 16.63
C CYS A 119 5.72 9.91 18.15
N SER A 120 4.62 9.93 18.89
CA SER A 120 4.67 10.02 20.36
C SER A 120 5.13 8.73 21.05
N GLN A 121 4.81 7.56 20.45
CA GLN A 121 5.05 6.27 21.12
C GLN A 121 6.25 5.48 20.60
N TRP A 122 6.63 5.66 19.34
CA TRP A 122 7.60 4.79 18.66
C TRP A 122 8.77 5.51 18.03
N CYS A 123 8.73 6.83 17.90
CA CYS A 123 9.78 7.59 17.25
C CYS A 123 10.76 8.20 18.28
N SER A 124 12.03 7.83 18.20
CA SER A 124 13.08 8.37 19.07
C SER A 124 13.32 9.88 18.88
N PHE A 125 12.89 10.44 17.76
CA PHE A 125 13.06 11.86 17.41
C PHE A 125 11.81 12.71 17.68
N HIS A 126 10.78 12.15 18.34
CA HIS A 126 9.48 12.81 18.50
C HIS A 126 9.56 14.18 19.20
N LEU A 127 10.46 14.34 20.18
CA LEU A 127 10.63 15.61 20.90
C LEU A 127 11.13 16.72 19.99
N GLY A 128 12.21 16.47 19.23
CA GLY A 128 12.74 17.45 18.28
C GLY A 128 11.76 17.80 17.14
N CYS A 129 11.08 16.78 16.58
CA CYS A 129 10.04 17.02 15.57
C CYS A 129 8.86 17.83 16.12
N ASN A 130 8.47 17.61 17.38
CA ASN A 130 7.37 18.34 17.99
C ASN A 130 7.77 19.81 18.24
N GLU A 131 8.99 20.06 18.72
CA GLU A 131 9.52 21.40 18.92
C GLU A 131 9.60 22.19 17.60
N GLU A 132 10.08 21.58 16.52
CA GLU A 132 10.17 22.24 15.21
C GLU A 132 8.79 22.48 14.56
N LEU A 133 7.82 21.58 14.73
CA LEU A 133 6.48 21.71 14.15
C LEU A 133 5.56 22.63 14.96
N ILE A 134 5.71 22.67 16.29
CA ILE A 134 4.87 23.47 17.18
C ILE A 134 5.59 24.76 17.61
N GLY A 135 6.90 24.73 17.77
CA GLY A 135 7.71 25.88 18.24
C GLY A 135 7.76 27.06 17.27
N GLY A 136 7.37 26.87 15.99
CA GLY A 136 7.24 27.96 15.02
C GLY A 136 6.05 28.89 15.25
N GLU A 137 5.05 28.47 16.03
CA GLU A 137 3.86 29.30 16.35
C GLU A 137 3.99 30.07 17.67
N SER A 138 4.97 29.76 18.52
CA SER A 138 5.10 30.39 19.85
C SER A 138 5.99 31.64 19.87
N SER A 139 6.57 32.06 18.74
CA SER A 139 7.45 33.23 18.66
C SER A 139 6.76 34.50 18.12
N ALA A 140 5.43 34.49 18.00
CA ALA A 140 4.62 35.63 17.57
C ALA A 140 3.57 36.03 18.63
N LEU A 141 4.04 36.37 19.85
CA LEU A 141 3.29 37.14 20.84
C LEU A 141 4.16 38.23 21.42
#